data_efaf13d3450c324c3b34312eddefa0d0
#
_entry.id   efaf13d3450c324c3b34312eddefa0d0
#
_cell.length_a   1.000
_cell.length_b   1.000
_cell.length_c   1.000
_cell.angle_alpha   90.00
_cell.angle_beta   90.00
_cell.angle_gamma   90.00
#
_symmetry.space_group_name_H-M   'P 1'
#
loop_
_entity.id
_entity.type
_entity.pdbx_description
1 polymer ?
#
loop_
_entity_poly.entity_id
_entity_poly.type
_entity_poly.pdbx_seq_one_letter_code
_entity_poly.pdbx_strand_id
1 'polypeptide(L)'
;MTTRFLDNEDKTISDSLTGLMWQESYAYVETGNNISWYDAQGYIEKLNNQKLGGYSDWRLPKRLEIQSLYEIALPFKSRGKTFILHINPIFEFSYGSCFWTSKTRYSAALGFEFDVGDIHWYPKGSLTATVRAVRNSWSPSGMIESGWVGNTL
;
A
#
# COMPACT_ATOMS: atom_id res chain seq x y z
N MET A 1 -21.25 0.37 -14.54
CA MET A 1 -20.75 0.06 -13.20
C MET A 1 -19.28 0.48 -13.11
N THR A 2 -18.99 1.40 -12.21
CA THR A 2 -17.62 1.87 -12.03
C THR A 2 -16.81 0.88 -11.21
N THR A 3 -15.62 0.55 -11.70
CA THR A 3 -14.68 -0.26 -10.94
C THR A 3 -14.00 0.63 -9.90
N ARG A 4 -13.72 0.05 -8.74
CA ARG A 4 -13.05 0.76 -7.67
C ARG A 4 -11.64 1.19 -8.06
N PHE A 5 -10.87 0.29 -8.66
CA PHE A 5 -9.48 0.53 -8.99
C PHE A 5 -9.28 0.81 -10.46
N LEU A 6 -8.42 1.78 -10.76
CA LEU A 6 -8.04 2.13 -12.12
C LEU A 6 -6.52 2.04 -12.25
N ASP A 7 -6.05 1.25 -13.21
CA ASP A 7 -4.65 1.22 -13.58
C ASP A 7 -4.35 2.45 -14.44
N ASN A 8 -3.48 3.30 -13.95
CA ASN A 8 -3.13 4.55 -14.64
C ASN A 8 -2.06 4.34 -15.72
N GLU A 9 -1.60 3.11 -15.90
CA GLU A 9 -0.59 2.71 -16.90
C GLU A 9 0.77 3.41 -16.71
N ASP A 10 1.04 3.85 -15.49
CA ASP A 10 2.29 4.51 -15.11
C ASP A 10 2.86 3.91 -13.82
N LYS A 11 2.46 2.66 -13.50
CA LYS A 11 2.82 1.92 -12.28
C LYS A 11 2.12 2.45 -11.03
N THR A 12 1.03 3.18 -11.23
CA THR A 12 0.16 3.61 -10.13
C THR A 12 -1.27 3.15 -10.35
N ILE A 13 -1.98 2.94 -9.24
CA ILE A 13 -3.37 2.52 -9.21
C ILE A 13 -4.18 3.54 -8.44
N SER A 14 -5.23 4.07 -9.04
CA SER A 14 -6.14 4.97 -8.36
C SER A 14 -7.28 4.20 -7.70
N ASP A 15 -7.62 4.57 -6.49
CA ASP A 15 -8.72 3.97 -5.72
C ASP A 15 -9.84 5.02 -5.56
N SER A 16 -10.94 4.82 -6.29
CA SER A 16 -12.06 5.76 -6.27
C SER A 16 -12.85 5.71 -4.95
N LEU A 17 -12.75 4.62 -4.21
CA LEU A 17 -13.46 4.49 -2.94
C LEU A 17 -12.83 5.35 -1.85
N THR A 18 -11.52 5.43 -1.81
CA THR A 18 -10.79 6.12 -0.74
C THR A 18 -10.18 7.44 -1.17
N GLY A 19 -10.06 7.69 -2.47
CA GLY A 19 -9.36 8.87 -2.98
C GLY A 19 -7.85 8.75 -2.85
N LEU A 20 -7.35 7.53 -2.69
CA LEU A 20 -5.92 7.26 -2.59
C LEU A 20 -5.36 6.81 -3.93
N MET A 21 -4.07 7.01 -4.10
CA MET A 21 -3.32 6.46 -5.22
C MET A 21 -2.23 5.58 -4.66
N TRP A 22 -2.10 4.39 -5.21
CA TRP A 22 -1.20 3.36 -4.71
C TRP A 22 -0.11 3.03 -5.71
N GLN A 23 1.04 2.68 -5.20
CA GLN A 23 2.07 2.02 -5.99
C GLN A 23 1.53 0.65 -6.44
N GLU A 24 1.63 0.34 -7.73
CA GLU A 24 1.18 -0.95 -8.26
C GLU A 24 2.06 -2.09 -7.72
N SER A 25 3.36 -1.89 -7.73
CA SER A 25 4.35 -2.82 -7.19
C SER A 25 4.60 -2.55 -5.70
N TYR A 26 5.64 -3.10 -5.17
CA TYR A 26 6.06 -2.86 -3.78
C TYR A 26 7.55 -3.20 -3.63
N ALA A 27 8.14 -2.78 -2.53
CA ALA A 27 9.59 -2.80 -2.36
C ALA A 27 10.21 -4.18 -2.54
N TYR A 28 9.57 -5.23 -2.05
CA TYR A 28 10.11 -6.59 -2.16
C TYR A 28 10.35 -7.00 -3.61
N VAL A 29 9.46 -6.63 -4.52
CA VAL A 29 9.62 -6.97 -5.95
C VAL A 29 10.88 -6.35 -6.51
N GLU A 30 11.19 -5.12 -6.11
CA GLU A 30 12.36 -4.39 -6.62
C GLU A 30 13.65 -4.84 -5.96
N THR A 31 13.62 -5.15 -4.66
CA THR A 31 14.82 -5.42 -3.88
C THR A 31 15.09 -6.90 -3.64
N GLY A 32 14.05 -7.74 -3.74
CA GLY A 32 14.16 -9.17 -3.44
C GLY A 32 14.20 -9.50 -1.95
N ASN A 33 14.04 -8.51 -1.07
CA ASN A 33 14.14 -8.69 0.37
C ASN A 33 13.11 -7.85 1.11
N ASN A 34 12.71 -8.32 2.29
CA ASN A 34 12.05 -7.46 3.26
C ASN A 34 13.05 -6.44 3.78
N ILE A 35 12.56 -5.31 4.26
CA ILE A 35 13.38 -4.21 4.74
C ILE A 35 12.93 -3.78 6.13
N SER A 36 13.80 -3.07 6.84
CA SER A 36 13.44 -2.48 8.12
C SER A 36 12.52 -1.28 7.92
N TRP A 37 11.84 -0.90 8.99
CA TRP A 37 11.03 0.32 8.95
C TRP A 37 11.89 1.56 8.68
N TYR A 38 13.13 1.57 9.17
CA TYR A 38 14.07 2.66 8.90
C TYR A 38 14.40 2.74 7.41
N ASP A 39 14.68 1.61 6.78
CA ASP A 39 14.98 1.56 5.35
C ASP A 39 13.74 1.86 4.50
N ALA A 40 12.56 1.62 5.04
CA ALA A 40 11.31 1.98 4.37
C ALA A 40 11.23 3.48 4.11
N GLN A 41 11.78 4.31 5.01
CA GLN A 41 11.82 5.76 4.82
C GLN A 41 12.67 6.11 3.59
N GLY A 42 13.82 5.46 3.44
CA GLY A 42 14.69 5.65 2.28
C GLY A 42 14.04 5.19 0.98
N TYR A 43 13.31 4.10 1.03
CA TYR A 43 12.58 3.61 -0.15
C TYR A 43 11.54 4.63 -0.61
N ILE A 44 10.78 5.19 0.31
CA ILE A 44 9.79 6.23 0.00
C ILE A 44 10.48 7.47 -0.59
N GLU A 45 11.59 7.89 -0.01
CA GLU A 45 12.37 9.01 -0.52
C GLU A 45 12.84 8.76 -1.95
N LYS A 46 13.27 7.54 -2.24
CA LYS A 46 13.67 7.13 -3.58
C LYS A 46 12.52 7.27 -4.58
N LEU A 47 11.32 6.80 -4.22
CA LEU A 47 10.14 6.93 -5.08
C LEU A 47 9.82 8.39 -5.37
N ASN A 48 9.93 9.25 -4.37
CA ASN A 48 9.67 10.68 -4.51
C ASN A 48 10.72 11.36 -5.38
N ASN A 49 11.98 10.97 -5.24
CA ASN A 49 13.06 11.51 -6.09
C ASN A 49 12.90 11.06 -7.54
N GLN A 50 12.42 9.85 -7.76
CA GLN A 50 12.14 9.32 -9.09
C GLN A 50 10.81 9.81 -9.65
N LYS A 51 10.00 10.46 -8.82
CA LYS A 51 8.67 10.97 -9.18
C LYS A 51 7.78 9.87 -9.78
N LEU A 52 7.60 8.79 -9.05
CA LEU A 52 6.72 7.70 -9.50
C LEU A 52 5.36 8.26 -9.93
N GLY A 53 4.94 7.93 -11.15
CA GLY A 53 3.69 8.44 -11.72
C GLY A 53 3.65 9.95 -11.90
N GLY A 54 4.79 10.65 -11.76
CA GLY A 54 4.88 12.10 -11.84
C GLY A 54 4.73 12.81 -10.52
N TYR A 55 4.65 12.08 -9.39
CA TYR A 55 4.37 12.66 -8.08
C TYR A 55 5.55 12.47 -7.12
N SER A 56 5.70 13.42 -6.20
CA SER A 56 6.78 13.41 -5.21
C SER A 56 6.27 13.52 -3.77
N ASP A 57 5.03 13.09 -3.53
CA ASP A 57 4.39 13.11 -2.22
C ASP A 57 3.98 11.70 -1.76
N TRP A 58 4.70 10.67 -2.20
CA TRP A 58 4.51 9.30 -1.74
C TRP A 58 4.88 9.17 -0.28
N ARG A 59 4.18 8.30 0.44
CA ARG A 59 4.39 8.08 1.87
C ARG A 59 4.04 6.65 2.25
N LEU A 60 4.38 6.26 3.48
CA LEU A 60 3.91 5.02 4.06
C LEU A 60 2.40 5.11 4.31
N PRO A 61 1.67 4.01 4.11
CA PRO A 61 0.24 4.01 4.38
C PRO A 61 -0.06 4.05 5.88
N LYS A 62 -1.18 4.66 6.23
CA LYS A 62 -1.76 4.51 7.55
C LYS A 62 -2.39 3.12 7.67
N ARG A 63 -2.60 2.67 8.90
CA ARG A 63 -3.18 1.35 9.15
C ARG A 63 -4.47 1.12 8.37
N LEU A 64 -5.43 2.02 8.47
CA LEU A 64 -6.73 1.85 7.82
C LEU A 64 -6.64 1.93 6.30
N GLU A 65 -5.64 2.66 5.80
CA GLU A 65 -5.42 2.74 4.36
C GLU A 65 -4.99 1.41 3.78
N ILE A 66 -3.94 0.80 4.33
CA ILE A 66 -3.48 -0.50 3.84
C ILE A 66 -4.52 -1.59 4.09
N GLN A 67 -5.23 -1.52 5.21
CA GLN A 67 -6.29 -2.46 5.53
C GLN A 67 -7.44 -2.38 4.51
N SER A 68 -7.69 -1.21 3.93
CA SER A 68 -8.75 -1.04 2.92
C SER A 68 -8.51 -1.83 1.65
N LEU A 69 -7.28 -2.26 1.40
CA LEU A 69 -6.93 -3.10 0.26
C LEU A 69 -7.18 -4.59 0.51
N TYR A 70 -7.38 -4.97 1.77
CA TYR A 70 -7.56 -6.37 2.14
C TYR A 70 -8.94 -6.87 1.71
N GLU A 71 -8.95 -7.99 1.01
CA GLU A 71 -10.16 -8.71 0.62
C GLU A 71 -10.20 -10.04 1.37
N ILE A 72 -11.39 -10.43 1.85
CA ILE A 72 -11.54 -11.64 2.66
C ILE A 72 -11.13 -12.88 1.86
N ALA A 73 -11.60 -12.99 0.62
CA ALA A 73 -11.21 -14.09 -0.25
C ALA A 73 -11.53 -13.74 -1.70
N LEU A 74 -10.51 -13.79 -2.54
CA LEU A 74 -10.65 -13.62 -3.98
C LEU A 74 -10.09 -14.86 -4.67
N PRO A 75 -10.93 -15.78 -5.19
CA PRO A 75 -10.44 -16.94 -5.93
C PRO A 75 -9.70 -16.49 -7.19
N PHE A 76 -8.50 -17.00 -7.35
CA PHE A 76 -7.65 -16.70 -8.50
C PHE A 76 -7.12 -18.02 -9.09
N LYS A 77 -7.27 -18.22 -10.39
CA LYS A 77 -6.79 -19.42 -11.05
C LYS A 77 -5.51 -19.13 -11.81
N SER A 78 -4.51 -19.96 -11.58
CA SER A 78 -3.25 -19.92 -12.30
C SER A 78 -2.71 -21.33 -12.47
N ARG A 79 -2.33 -21.68 -13.69
CA ARG A 79 -1.76 -23.00 -14.03
C ARG A 79 -2.65 -24.16 -13.56
N GLY A 80 -3.97 -24.02 -13.72
CA GLY A 80 -4.92 -25.06 -13.33
C GLY A 80 -5.18 -25.19 -11.84
N LYS A 81 -4.58 -24.34 -11.02
CA LYS A 81 -4.79 -24.33 -9.57
C LYS A 81 -5.55 -23.09 -9.15
N THR A 82 -6.35 -23.23 -8.10
CA THR A 82 -7.06 -22.11 -7.49
C THR A 82 -6.32 -21.65 -6.25
N PHE A 83 -6.05 -20.35 -6.20
CA PHE A 83 -5.44 -19.69 -5.04
C PHE A 83 -6.44 -18.72 -4.45
N ILE A 84 -6.32 -18.47 -3.16
CA ILE A 84 -7.10 -17.42 -2.50
C ILE A 84 -6.18 -16.21 -2.33
N LEU A 85 -6.58 -15.12 -2.94
CA LEU A 85 -5.91 -13.84 -2.78
C LEU A 85 -6.66 -12.98 -1.78
N HIS A 86 -5.94 -12.08 -1.14
CA HIS A 86 -6.52 -11.11 -0.22
C HIS A 86 -6.34 -9.68 -0.70
N ILE A 87 -5.91 -9.50 -1.94
CA ILE A 87 -5.78 -8.20 -2.60
C ILE A 87 -6.25 -8.31 -4.04
N ASN A 88 -6.82 -7.24 -4.58
CA ASN A 88 -7.26 -7.22 -5.97
C ASN A 88 -6.06 -7.50 -6.91
N PRO A 89 -6.20 -8.40 -7.88
CA PRO A 89 -5.08 -8.78 -8.77
C PRO A 89 -4.60 -7.67 -9.70
N ILE A 90 -5.23 -6.50 -9.70
CA ILE A 90 -4.67 -5.32 -10.39
C ILE A 90 -3.33 -4.91 -9.77
N PHE A 91 -3.13 -5.23 -8.49
CA PHE A 91 -1.88 -5.00 -7.79
C PHE A 91 -0.91 -6.16 -7.99
N GLU A 92 0.37 -5.83 -8.11
CA GLU A 92 1.41 -6.85 -8.06
C GLU A 92 1.48 -7.42 -6.65
N PHE A 93 1.58 -8.74 -6.53
CA PHE A 93 1.42 -9.42 -5.25
C PHE A 93 2.21 -10.72 -5.20
N SER A 94 2.72 -11.07 -4.00
CA SER A 94 3.26 -12.39 -3.70
C SER A 94 2.80 -12.81 -2.30
N TYR A 95 2.93 -14.09 -2.02
CA TYR A 95 2.51 -14.66 -0.73
C TYR A 95 3.36 -14.16 0.43
N GLY A 96 2.74 -14.18 1.62
CA GLY A 96 3.44 -13.91 2.86
C GLY A 96 3.84 -12.47 3.06
N SER A 97 3.18 -11.55 2.39
CA SER A 97 3.56 -10.15 2.43
C SER A 97 2.99 -9.45 3.67
N CYS A 98 3.89 -8.97 4.50
CA CYS A 98 3.58 -8.03 5.57
C CYS A 98 4.05 -6.63 5.12
N PHE A 99 3.23 -5.62 5.36
CA PHE A 99 3.50 -4.26 4.91
C PHE A 99 3.64 -3.30 6.08
N TRP A 100 4.70 -2.51 6.05
CA TRP A 100 4.90 -1.45 7.04
C TRP A 100 3.82 -0.39 6.91
N THR A 101 3.39 0.14 8.05
CA THR A 101 2.54 1.33 8.13
C THR A 101 3.32 2.48 8.75
N SER A 102 2.73 3.66 8.71
CA SER A 102 3.31 4.85 9.36
C SER A 102 3.13 4.86 10.87
N LYS A 103 2.34 3.93 11.42
CA LYS A 103 2.06 3.90 12.86
C LYS A 103 3.24 3.36 13.63
N THR A 104 3.68 4.12 14.62
CA THR A 104 4.82 3.72 15.46
C THR A 104 4.45 3.81 16.93
N ARG A 105 5.18 3.04 17.73
CA ARG A 105 5.08 3.06 19.18
C ARG A 105 6.47 2.73 19.75
N TYR A 106 7.16 3.73 20.31
CA TYR A 106 8.53 3.58 20.81
C TYR A 106 9.45 3.03 19.70
N SER A 107 10.10 1.91 19.95
CA SER A 107 11.00 1.27 18.99
C SER A 107 10.31 0.32 18.02
N ALA A 108 8.98 0.27 18.04
CA ALA A 108 8.18 -0.62 17.19
C ALA A 108 7.40 0.16 16.15
N ALA A 109 7.09 -0.51 15.05
CA ALA A 109 6.20 -0.04 14.00
C ALA A 109 5.16 -1.10 13.69
N LEU A 110 4.00 -0.67 13.23
CA LEU A 110 2.88 -1.55 12.94
C LEU A 110 2.98 -2.09 11.52
N GLY A 111 2.88 -3.41 11.38
CA GLY A 111 2.80 -4.08 10.09
C GLY A 111 1.42 -4.68 9.86
N PHE A 112 1.01 -4.74 8.60
CA PHE A 112 -0.24 -5.37 8.19
C PHE A 112 0.07 -6.61 7.37
N GLU A 113 -0.47 -7.75 7.80
CA GLU A 113 -0.24 -9.04 7.15
C GLU A 113 -1.42 -9.41 6.27
N PHE A 114 -1.18 -9.51 4.96
CA PHE A 114 -2.22 -9.84 4.00
C PHE A 114 -2.64 -11.31 4.01
N ASP A 115 -1.85 -12.20 4.57
CA ASP A 115 -2.23 -13.60 4.65
C ASP A 115 -3.45 -13.83 5.53
N VAL A 116 -3.55 -13.07 6.61
CA VAL A 116 -4.58 -13.25 7.64
C VAL A 116 -5.40 -11.99 7.88
N GLY A 117 -5.03 -10.87 7.30
CA GLY A 117 -5.74 -9.61 7.50
C GLY A 117 -5.55 -9.03 8.89
N ASP A 118 -4.39 -9.25 9.49
CA ASP A 118 -4.13 -8.86 10.87
C ASP A 118 -2.96 -7.90 10.98
N ILE A 119 -2.82 -7.27 12.14
CA ILE A 119 -1.77 -6.31 12.42
C ILE A 119 -0.90 -6.82 13.56
N HIS A 120 0.39 -6.52 13.47
CA HIS A 120 1.35 -6.85 14.53
C HIS A 120 2.37 -5.74 14.68
N TRP A 121 2.84 -5.57 15.92
CA TRP A 121 3.94 -4.67 16.21
C TRP A 121 5.26 -5.40 16.01
N TYR A 122 6.14 -4.79 15.24
CA TYR A 122 7.49 -5.33 15.00
C TYR A 122 8.55 -4.30 15.38
N PRO A 123 9.71 -4.74 15.84
CA PRO A 123 10.82 -3.82 16.02
C PRO A 123 11.12 -3.08 14.71
N LYS A 124 11.37 -1.78 14.79
CA LYS A 124 11.65 -0.97 13.61
C LYS A 124 12.86 -1.44 12.81
N GLY A 125 13.82 -2.07 13.48
CA GLY A 125 15.02 -2.59 12.83
C GLY A 125 14.88 -3.99 12.24
N SER A 126 13.73 -4.67 12.43
CA SER A 126 13.55 -6.04 11.93
C SER A 126 13.26 -6.05 10.43
N LEU A 127 13.72 -7.11 9.76
CA LEU A 127 13.52 -7.31 8.31
C LEU A 127 12.30 -8.19 8.06
N THR A 128 11.15 -7.77 8.59
CA THR A 128 9.93 -8.60 8.58
C THR A 128 8.86 -8.11 7.60
N ALA A 129 9.01 -6.93 7.04
CA ALA A 129 7.97 -6.36 6.20
C ALA A 129 8.54 -5.64 4.99
N THR A 130 7.66 -5.29 4.09
CA THR A 130 7.95 -4.53 2.88
C THR A 130 7.10 -3.27 2.83
N VAL A 131 7.14 -2.54 1.73
CA VAL A 131 6.43 -1.26 1.57
C VAL A 131 5.66 -1.25 0.26
N ARG A 132 4.41 -0.86 0.34
CA ARG A 132 3.64 -0.36 -0.80
C ARG A 132 3.30 1.10 -0.51
N ALA A 133 3.79 2.00 -1.33
CA ALA A 133 3.62 3.42 -1.12
C ALA A 133 2.21 3.88 -1.49
N VAL A 134 1.76 4.95 -0.86
CA VAL A 134 0.45 5.57 -1.08
C VAL A 134 0.60 7.08 -1.12
N ARG A 135 -0.30 7.73 -1.81
CA ARG A 135 -0.44 9.18 -1.76
C ARG A 135 -1.93 9.55 -1.87
N ASN A 136 -2.26 10.76 -1.44
CA ASN A 136 -3.62 11.28 -1.63
C ASN A 136 -3.75 11.77 -3.06
N SER A 137 -4.75 11.26 -3.79
CA SER A 137 -4.97 11.69 -5.18
C SER A 137 -5.82 12.93 -5.28
N TRP A 138 -6.55 13.28 -4.23
CA TRP A 138 -7.34 14.51 -4.19
C TRP A 138 -6.57 15.61 -3.47
N SER A 139 -6.60 16.83 -4.06
CA SER A 139 -6.01 17.98 -3.39
C SER A 139 -6.92 18.43 -2.23
N PRO A 140 -6.35 19.00 -1.16
CA PRO A 140 -7.15 19.55 -0.08
C PRO A 140 -8.17 20.59 -0.54
N SER A 141 -7.84 21.42 -1.51
CA SER A 141 -8.77 22.42 -2.05
C SER A 141 -9.96 21.76 -2.75
N GLY A 142 -9.72 20.72 -3.53
CA GLY A 142 -10.79 19.95 -4.16
C GLY A 142 -11.71 19.27 -3.15
N MET A 143 -11.15 18.78 -2.07
CA MET A 143 -11.93 18.19 -0.99
C MET A 143 -12.82 19.21 -0.29
N ILE A 144 -12.31 20.41 -0.06
CA ILE A 144 -13.09 21.49 0.57
C ILE A 144 -14.25 21.90 -0.34
N GLU A 145 -14.00 22.02 -1.61
CA GLU A 145 -15.04 22.39 -2.59
C GLU A 145 -16.13 21.35 -2.67
N SER A 146 -15.82 20.09 -2.53
CA SER A 146 -16.80 19.03 -2.53
C SER A 146 -17.49 18.83 -1.19
N GLY A 147 -17.14 19.61 -0.16
CA GLY A 147 -17.67 19.47 1.17
C GLY A 147 -17.15 18.26 1.93
N TRP A 148 -16.18 17.60 1.39
CA TRP A 148 -15.59 16.44 2.04
C TRP A 148 -14.49 16.89 2.99
N VAL A 149 -14.69 16.61 4.26
CA VAL A 149 -13.85 17.15 5.31
C VAL A 149 -12.93 16.07 5.85
N GLY A 150 -11.66 16.29 5.67
CA GLY A 150 -10.66 15.48 6.33
C GLY A 150 -10.62 14.06 5.82
N ASN A 151 -9.49 13.48 5.94
CA ASN A 151 -9.29 12.10 5.61
C ASN A 151 -9.22 11.30 6.90
N THR A 152 -10.14 10.40 7.09
CA THR A 152 -10.21 9.56 8.28
C THR A 152 -9.43 8.25 8.14
N LEU A 153 -8.86 8.00 6.98
CA LEU A 153 -8.12 6.77 6.74
C LEU A 153 -6.70 6.81 7.34
#